data_4539114cd36201b56c83abe2405a54ed
#
_entry.id   4539114cd36201b56c83abe2405a54ed
#
_cell.length_a   1.000
_cell.length_b   1.000
_cell.length_c   1.000
_cell.angle_alpha   90.00
_cell.angle_beta   90.00
_cell.angle_gamma   90.00
#
_symmetry.space_group_name_H-M   'P 1'
#
loop_
_entity.id
_entity.type
_entity.pdbx_description
1 polymer ?
#
loop_
_entity_poly.entity_id
_entity_poly.type
_entity_poly.pdbx_seq_one_letter_code
_entity_poly.pdbx_strand_id
1 'polypeptide(L)'
;MKKYVSLVLCLLLAALLFTGCAGGNGGSSGGGKTSDAAVNEVLLGCFGKSADEAVKALGLKDDQKAGDYGYTLDYAWGGQTMETNFATNYGGAGVFGYAEAQKTFENSDAGTAEIKAFVEKFTAQFNDPYAVTRYTQAEKTKETYDAAQFETYLKDVAGGESGSGVQFRFSLVGKNDRMSDDGDYIEVSVQNTGDGLRVKLSMEHVNR
;
A
#
# COMPACT_ATOMS: atom_id res chain seq x y z
N MET A 1 -13.12 3.51 -53.36
CA MET A 1 -11.94 2.84 -52.79
C MET A 1 -11.41 3.48 -51.48
N LYS A 2 -11.67 4.78 -51.15
CA LYS A 2 -11.16 5.43 -49.93
C LYS A 2 -11.89 5.05 -48.62
N LYS A 3 -13.12 4.52 -48.66
CA LYS A 3 -13.91 4.17 -47.49
C LYS A 3 -13.54 2.84 -46.81
N TYR A 4 -12.90 1.93 -47.56
CA TYR A 4 -12.54 0.60 -47.03
C TYR A 4 -11.16 0.58 -46.37
N VAL A 5 -10.27 1.52 -46.72
CA VAL A 5 -8.92 1.62 -46.14
C VAL A 5 -8.99 2.04 -44.67
N SER A 6 -9.95 2.91 -44.30
CA SER A 6 -10.13 3.37 -42.93
C SER A 6 -10.68 2.27 -42.01
N LEU A 7 -11.53 1.38 -42.55
CA LEU A 7 -12.12 0.30 -41.73
C LEU A 7 -11.08 -0.83 -41.48
N VAL A 8 -10.23 -1.10 -42.43
CA VAL A 8 -9.16 -2.11 -42.31
C VAL A 8 -8.07 -1.62 -41.33
N LEU A 9 -7.80 -0.31 -41.32
CA LEU A 9 -6.80 0.28 -40.39
C LEU A 9 -7.30 0.26 -38.94
N CYS A 10 -8.60 0.50 -38.70
CA CYS A 10 -9.21 0.40 -37.36
C CYS A 10 -9.24 -1.05 -36.85
N LEU A 11 -9.47 -2.04 -37.71
CA LEU A 11 -9.43 -3.46 -37.33
C LEU A 11 -8.01 -3.96 -37.03
N LEU A 12 -6.99 -3.46 -37.74
CA LEU A 12 -5.60 -3.79 -37.48
C LEU A 12 -5.09 -3.16 -36.15
N LEU A 13 -5.55 -1.97 -35.80
CA LEU A 13 -5.22 -1.34 -34.51
C LEU A 13 -5.89 -2.05 -33.32
N ALA A 14 -7.09 -2.59 -33.49
CA ALA A 14 -7.76 -3.38 -32.46
C ALA A 14 -7.11 -4.75 -32.21
N ALA A 15 -6.48 -5.35 -33.24
CA ALA A 15 -5.79 -6.64 -33.14
C ALA A 15 -4.44 -6.54 -32.39
N LEU A 16 -3.81 -5.38 -32.35
CA LEU A 16 -2.51 -5.17 -31.67
C LEU A 16 -2.64 -5.00 -30.15
N LEU A 17 -3.86 -4.84 -29.63
CA LEU A 17 -4.10 -4.73 -28.18
C LEU A 17 -4.34 -6.07 -27.49
N PHE A 18 -4.40 -7.19 -28.23
CA PHE A 18 -4.69 -8.52 -27.66
C PHE A 18 -3.53 -9.54 -27.76
N THR A 19 -2.36 -9.16 -28.27
CA THR A 19 -1.21 -10.07 -28.36
C THR A 19 -0.10 -9.67 -27.40
N GLY A 20 -0.33 -9.92 -26.12
CA GLY A 20 0.72 -9.76 -25.13
C GLY A 20 0.38 -10.49 -23.84
N CYS A 21 0.53 -11.82 -23.84
CA CYS A 21 0.97 -12.64 -22.71
C CYS A 21 0.62 -14.11 -22.95
N ALA A 22 1.47 -14.79 -23.73
CA ALA A 22 1.56 -16.24 -23.64
C ALA A 22 3.03 -16.61 -23.63
N GLY A 23 3.50 -17.16 -22.50
CA GLY A 23 4.77 -17.87 -22.44
C GLY A 23 5.64 -17.49 -21.27
N GLY A 24 5.65 -18.31 -20.21
CA GLY A 24 6.62 -18.24 -19.12
C GLY A 24 6.18 -19.07 -17.92
N ASN A 25 6.52 -20.35 -17.96
CA ASN A 25 6.30 -21.35 -16.90
C ASN A 25 7.17 -21.02 -15.68
N GLY A 26 6.60 -21.05 -14.46
CA GLY A 26 7.40 -21.14 -13.24
C GLY A 26 6.87 -20.32 -12.07
N GLY A 27 6.34 -20.99 -11.03
CA GLY A 27 6.20 -20.45 -9.70
C GLY A 27 4.87 -19.74 -9.42
N SER A 28 3.86 -20.52 -9.05
CA SER A 28 2.60 -20.00 -8.50
C SER A 28 2.82 -19.48 -7.09
N SER A 29 3.21 -18.22 -6.97
CA SER A 29 2.90 -17.43 -5.77
C SER A 29 1.57 -16.74 -6.03
N GLY A 30 0.62 -16.82 -5.09
CA GLY A 30 -0.69 -16.20 -5.19
C GLY A 30 -0.61 -14.68 -5.25
N GLY A 31 -0.14 -14.16 -6.36
CA GLY A 31 -0.03 -12.75 -6.66
C GLY A 31 -1.24 -12.33 -7.47
N GLY A 32 -2.16 -11.58 -6.85
CA GLY A 32 -3.13 -10.79 -7.59
C GLY A 32 -2.41 -9.93 -8.62
N LYS A 33 -3.04 -9.75 -9.79
CA LYS A 33 -2.56 -8.85 -10.84
C LYS A 33 -2.06 -7.57 -10.20
N THR A 34 -0.82 -7.18 -10.53
CA THR A 34 -0.25 -5.90 -10.14
C THR A 34 -1.14 -4.79 -10.70
N SER A 35 -2.11 -4.34 -9.88
CA SER A 35 -2.83 -3.11 -10.17
C SER A 35 -1.90 -1.96 -9.83
N ASP A 36 -1.95 -0.87 -10.59
CA ASP A 36 -1.25 0.38 -10.24
C ASP A 36 -1.79 1.02 -8.94
N ALA A 37 -2.85 0.45 -8.37
CA ALA A 37 -3.45 0.87 -7.12
C ALA A 37 -2.47 0.70 -5.95
N ALA A 38 -2.53 1.62 -4.98
CA ALA A 38 -1.73 1.53 -3.76
C ALA A 38 -2.08 0.29 -2.96
N VAL A 39 -3.37 -0.03 -2.87
CA VAL A 39 -3.92 -1.21 -2.21
C VAL A 39 -4.84 -1.95 -3.17
N ASN A 40 -4.64 -3.26 -3.27
CA ASN A 40 -5.47 -4.12 -4.09
C ASN A 40 -6.92 -4.16 -3.55
N GLU A 41 -7.90 -4.09 -4.45
CA GLU A 41 -9.33 -4.14 -4.10
C GLU A 41 -9.73 -5.43 -3.38
N VAL A 42 -9.08 -6.56 -3.69
CA VAL A 42 -9.33 -7.83 -2.99
C VAL A 42 -8.96 -7.70 -1.52
N LEU A 43 -7.80 -7.09 -1.22
CA LEU A 43 -7.38 -6.86 0.16
C LEU A 43 -8.33 -5.90 0.88
N LEU A 44 -8.68 -4.76 0.25
CA LEU A 44 -9.67 -3.83 0.81
C LEU A 44 -10.99 -4.53 1.12
N GLY A 45 -11.46 -5.38 0.21
CA GLY A 45 -12.68 -6.14 0.38
C GLY A 45 -12.63 -7.25 1.44
N CYS A 46 -11.45 -7.58 1.99
CA CYS A 46 -11.29 -8.59 3.05
C CYS A 46 -11.44 -8.00 4.46
N PHE A 47 -11.22 -6.70 4.65
CA PHE A 47 -11.30 -6.07 5.96
C PHE A 47 -12.71 -6.21 6.56
N GLY A 48 -12.76 -6.64 7.83
CA GLY A 48 -14.03 -6.92 8.53
C GLY A 48 -14.72 -8.24 8.15
N LYS A 49 -14.20 -9.00 7.18
CA LYS A 49 -14.71 -10.35 6.87
C LYS A 49 -14.16 -11.37 7.85
N SER A 50 -14.82 -12.54 7.91
CA SER A 50 -14.31 -13.66 8.68
C SER A 50 -12.91 -14.09 8.21
N ALA A 51 -12.12 -14.67 9.12
CA ALA A 51 -10.79 -15.17 8.82
C ALA A 51 -10.78 -16.11 7.60
N ASP A 52 -11.71 -17.06 7.53
CA ASP A 52 -11.78 -18.05 6.45
C ASP A 52 -12.07 -17.41 5.08
N GLU A 53 -12.98 -16.41 5.04
CA GLU A 53 -13.29 -15.69 3.81
C GLU A 53 -12.08 -14.88 3.31
N ALA A 54 -11.36 -14.22 4.22
CA ALA A 54 -10.18 -13.45 3.89
C ALA A 54 -9.03 -14.34 3.41
N VAL A 55 -8.74 -15.45 4.10
CA VAL A 55 -7.74 -16.45 3.72
C VAL A 55 -8.00 -16.96 2.31
N LYS A 56 -9.26 -17.34 2.01
CA LYS A 56 -9.67 -17.81 0.70
C LYS A 56 -9.55 -16.72 -0.38
N ALA A 57 -10.00 -15.50 -0.10
CA ALA A 57 -10.00 -14.41 -1.08
C ALA A 57 -8.59 -13.95 -1.42
N LEU A 58 -7.69 -13.90 -0.43
CA LEU A 58 -6.29 -13.52 -0.60
C LEU A 58 -5.42 -14.67 -1.10
N GLY A 59 -5.95 -15.91 -1.12
CA GLY A 59 -5.20 -17.09 -1.55
C GLY A 59 -4.06 -17.46 -0.60
N LEU A 60 -4.22 -17.17 0.70
CA LEU A 60 -3.21 -17.45 1.72
C LEU A 60 -3.06 -18.96 1.92
N LYS A 61 -1.85 -19.44 2.11
CA LYS A 61 -1.51 -20.87 2.18
C LYS A 61 -0.97 -21.23 3.56
N ASP A 62 -1.06 -22.52 3.89
CA ASP A 62 -0.59 -23.05 5.17
C ASP A 62 0.91 -22.88 5.40
N ASP A 63 1.73 -22.90 4.33
CA ASP A 63 3.17 -22.67 4.39
C ASP A 63 3.55 -21.19 4.66
N GLN A 64 2.59 -20.28 4.59
CA GLN A 64 2.73 -18.85 4.90
C GLN A 64 2.26 -18.51 6.32
N LYS A 65 1.75 -19.47 7.08
CA LYS A 65 1.27 -19.24 8.44
C LYS A 65 2.39 -18.79 9.37
N ALA A 66 2.09 -17.76 10.15
CA ALA A 66 2.94 -17.19 11.20
C ALA A 66 2.15 -17.19 12.51
N GLY A 67 2.19 -18.30 13.24
CA GLY A 67 1.37 -18.54 14.43
C GLY A 67 -0.08 -18.91 14.10
N ASP A 68 -0.97 -18.82 15.09
CA ASP A 68 -2.35 -19.30 14.99
C ASP A 68 -3.25 -18.45 14.09
N TYR A 69 -2.98 -17.14 14.00
CA TYR A 69 -3.85 -16.14 13.36
C TYR A 69 -3.11 -15.22 12.38
N GLY A 70 -1.87 -15.53 12.07
CA GLY A 70 -1.02 -14.70 11.22
C GLY A 70 -0.63 -15.41 9.93
N TYR A 71 -0.30 -14.61 8.92
CA TYR A 71 0.33 -15.04 7.67
C TYR A 71 1.41 -14.04 7.30
N THR A 72 2.57 -14.54 6.87
CA THR A 72 3.69 -13.69 6.41
C THR A 72 4.04 -14.09 4.99
N LEU A 73 4.03 -13.13 4.09
CA LEU A 73 4.40 -13.34 2.69
C LEU A 73 4.81 -12.03 2.01
N ASP A 74 5.49 -12.14 0.88
CA ASP A 74 5.71 -11.01 0.00
C ASP A 74 4.40 -10.63 -0.70
N TYR A 75 3.97 -9.38 -0.53
CA TYR A 75 2.75 -8.84 -1.11
C TYR A 75 3.01 -7.52 -1.84
N ALA A 76 2.25 -7.25 -2.89
CA ALA A 76 2.41 -6.04 -3.70
C ALA A 76 1.59 -4.88 -3.14
N TRP A 77 2.26 -3.78 -2.81
CA TRP A 77 1.70 -2.52 -2.36
C TRP A 77 2.20 -1.41 -3.26
N GLY A 78 1.30 -0.70 -3.93
CA GLY A 78 1.68 0.44 -4.78
C GLY A 78 2.77 0.13 -5.81
N GLY A 79 2.84 -1.11 -6.32
CA GLY A 79 3.89 -1.56 -7.24
C GLY A 79 5.22 -1.93 -6.57
N GLN A 80 5.30 -1.87 -5.23
CA GLN A 80 6.44 -2.34 -4.43
C GLN A 80 6.11 -3.71 -3.82
N THR A 81 7.02 -4.66 -3.93
CA THR A 81 6.93 -5.92 -3.17
C THR A 81 7.48 -5.68 -1.77
N MET A 82 6.68 -5.99 -0.75
CA MET A 82 7.01 -5.78 0.65
C MET A 82 6.68 -7.04 1.44
N GLU A 83 7.55 -7.39 2.39
CA GLU A 83 7.22 -8.40 3.39
C GLU A 83 6.01 -7.93 4.18
N THR A 84 4.96 -8.75 4.20
CA THR A 84 3.66 -8.37 4.74
C THR A 84 3.18 -9.40 5.73
N ASN A 85 2.73 -8.92 6.89
CA ASN A 85 2.07 -9.70 7.92
C ASN A 85 0.57 -9.40 7.89
N PHE A 86 -0.25 -10.43 7.72
CA PHE A 86 -1.70 -10.36 7.82
C PHE A 86 -2.16 -10.99 9.12
N ALA A 87 -3.09 -10.34 9.84
CA ALA A 87 -3.74 -10.92 11.02
C ALA A 87 -5.22 -11.23 10.72
N THR A 88 -5.57 -12.51 10.85
CA THR A 88 -6.91 -13.04 10.55
C THR A 88 -7.84 -13.09 11.75
N ASN A 89 -7.36 -12.74 12.94
CA ASN A 89 -8.18 -12.63 14.17
C ASN A 89 -7.73 -11.40 14.95
N TYR A 90 -7.88 -10.24 14.33
CA TYR A 90 -7.47 -8.99 14.95
C TYR A 90 -8.39 -8.62 16.12
N GLY A 91 -7.78 -8.29 17.26
CA GLY A 91 -8.53 -7.94 18.47
C GLY A 91 -9.38 -9.07 19.06
N GLY A 92 -9.22 -10.31 18.62
CA GLY A 92 -10.02 -11.44 19.12
C GLY A 92 -11.45 -11.51 18.55
N ALA A 93 -11.76 -10.67 17.56
CA ALA A 93 -13.10 -10.61 16.97
C ALA A 93 -13.39 -11.69 15.92
N GLY A 94 -12.42 -12.51 15.56
CA GLY A 94 -12.56 -13.52 14.50
C GLY A 94 -12.65 -12.98 13.09
N VAL A 95 -12.25 -11.69 12.90
CA VAL A 95 -12.29 -11.00 11.63
C VAL A 95 -10.88 -10.66 11.13
N PHE A 96 -10.75 -10.55 9.81
CA PHE A 96 -9.56 -10.02 9.19
C PHE A 96 -9.54 -8.50 9.38
N GLY A 97 -8.59 -8.00 10.16
CA GLY A 97 -8.61 -6.59 10.56
C GLY A 97 -7.27 -5.91 10.58
N TYR A 98 -6.18 -6.60 10.21
CA TYR A 98 -4.85 -6.00 10.24
C TYR A 98 -3.96 -6.53 9.12
N ALA A 99 -3.24 -5.60 8.50
CA ALA A 99 -2.14 -5.89 7.60
C ALA A 99 -1.00 -4.91 7.87
N GLU A 100 0.21 -5.43 7.97
CA GLU A 100 1.42 -4.63 8.15
C GLU A 100 2.46 -5.05 7.13
N ALA A 101 3.06 -4.08 6.44
CA ALA A 101 4.13 -4.30 5.49
C ALA A 101 5.30 -3.37 5.76
N GLN A 102 6.51 -3.80 5.42
CA GLN A 102 7.70 -2.95 5.55
C GLN A 102 8.70 -3.20 4.42
N LYS A 103 9.42 -2.13 4.09
CA LYS A 103 10.55 -2.16 3.16
C LYS A 103 11.56 -1.07 3.53
N THR A 104 12.84 -1.35 3.38
CA THR A 104 13.89 -0.35 3.52
C THR A 104 14.38 0.09 2.14
N PHE A 105 14.47 1.39 1.96
CA PHE A 105 15.00 2.07 0.79
C PHE A 105 16.35 2.67 1.14
N GLU A 106 17.18 2.91 0.14
CA GLU A 106 18.43 3.64 0.36
C GLU A 106 18.15 5.08 0.83
N ASN A 107 18.94 5.59 1.75
CA ASN A 107 18.90 7.00 2.13
C ASN A 107 19.65 7.83 1.09
N SER A 108 19.03 8.04 -0.05
CA SER A 108 19.52 8.77 -1.22
C SER A 108 18.39 9.52 -1.90
N ASP A 109 18.74 10.44 -2.81
CA ASP A 109 17.74 11.15 -3.62
C ASP A 109 16.87 10.17 -4.43
N ALA A 110 17.45 9.09 -4.95
CA ALA A 110 16.72 8.05 -5.68
C ALA A 110 15.73 7.31 -4.77
N GLY A 111 16.18 6.87 -3.59
CA GLY A 111 15.30 6.20 -2.62
C GLY A 111 14.19 7.13 -2.11
N THR A 112 14.49 8.40 -1.88
CA THR A 112 13.49 9.41 -1.51
C THR A 112 12.45 9.61 -2.63
N ALA A 113 12.88 9.62 -3.90
CA ALA A 113 11.98 9.72 -5.04
C ALA A 113 11.08 8.48 -5.19
N GLU A 114 11.60 7.27 -4.95
CA GLU A 114 10.80 6.04 -4.92
C GLU A 114 9.75 6.06 -3.82
N ILE A 115 10.13 6.50 -2.60
CA ILE A 115 9.20 6.66 -1.48
C ILE A 115 8.12 7.69 -1.80
N LYS A 116 8.50 8.83 -2.40
CA LYS A 116 7.54 9.84 -2.85
C LYS A 116 6.51 9.23 -3.80
N ALA A 117 6.96 8.58 -4.87
CA ALA A 117 6.09 7.95 -5.85
C ALA A 117 5.19 6.86 -5.21
N PHE A 118 5.70 6.15 -4.21
CA PHE A 118 4.92 5.17 -3.45
C PHE A 118 3.78 5.84 -2.66
N VAL A 119 4.07 6.88 -1.87
CA VAL A 119 3.05 7.59 -1.07
C VAL A 119 2.03 8.31 -1.95
N GLU A 120 2.45 8.87 -3.08
CA GLU A 120 1.55 9.52 -4.05
C GLU A 120 0.48 8.57 -4.59
N LYS A 121 0.75 7.27 -4.70
CA LYS A 121 -0.28 6.28 -5.07
C LYS A 121 -1.39 6.16 -4.03
N PHE A 122 -1.05 6.27 -2.74
CA PHE A 122 -2.05 6.29 -1.67
C PHE A 122 -2.89 7.56 -1.74
N THR A 123 -2.27 8.71 -1.97
CA THR A 123 -2.99 9.98 -2.20
C THR A 123 -3.93 9.88 -3.42
N ALA A 124 -3.49 9.26 -4.50
CA ALA A 124 -4.33 9.06 -5.69
C ALA A 124 -5.53 8.14 -5.43
N GLN A 125 -5.37 7.12 -4.60
CA GLN A 125 -6.44 6.15 -4.30
C GLN A 125 -7.37 6.61 -3.18
N PHE A 126 -6.83 7.22 -2.12
CA PHE A 126 -7.56 7.54 -0.87
C PHE A 126 -7.72 9.04 -0.61
N ASN A 127 -7.26 9.90 -1.51
CA ASN A 127 -7.10 11.35 -1.38
C ASN A 127 -5.98 11.76 -0.41
N ASP A 128 -5.92 13.05 -0.08
CA ASP A 128 -4.94 13.59 0.82
C ASP A 128 -5.03 12.92 2.20
N PRO A 129 -3.89 12.70 2.86
CA PRO A 129 -3.88 12.25 4.24
C PRO A 129 -4.68 13.20 5.13
N TYR A 130 -5.53 12.65 5.98
CA TYR A 130 -6.27 13.47 6.94
C TYR A 130 -5.42 13.91 8.15
N ALA A 131 -4.28 13.25 8.36
CA ALA A 131 -3.32 13.60 9.39
C ALA A 131 -1.89 13.31 8.96
N VAL A 132 -0.98 14.20 9.33
CA VAL A 132 0.47 14.01 9.25
C VAL A 132 1.03 14.10 10.66
N THR A 133 1.92 13.19 10.98
CA THR A 133 2.64 13.23 12.25
C THR A 133 4.13 13.16 11.96
N ARG A 134 4.86 14.19 12.38
CA ARG A 134 6.32 14.20 12.37
C ARG A 134 6.82 13.79 13.74
N TYR A 135 7.91 13.06 13.78
CA TYR A 135 8.52 12.66 15.03
C TYR A 135 10.06 12.65 14.91
N THR A 136 10.68 12.98 16.01
CA THR A 136 12.10 12.80 16.27
C THR A 136 12.22 11.91 17.51
N GLN A 137 13.45 11.65 17.99
CA GLN A 137 13.63 10.95 19.27
C GLN A 137 13.02 11.72 20.47
N ALA A 138 12.94 13.05 20.38
CA ALA A 138 12.53 13.91 21.48
C ALA A 138 11.06 14.36 21.38
N GLU A 139 10.52 14.52 20.18
CA GLU A 139 9.23 15.19 19.96
C GLU A 139 8.37 14.46 18.94
N LYS A 140 7.06 14.60 19.14
CA LYS A 140 6.03 14.14 18.20
C LYS A 140 5.04 15.27 17.93
N THR A 141 4.96 15.72 16.69
CA THR A 141 4.09 16.83 16.26
C THR A 141 3.06 16.34 15.26
N LYS A 142 1.78 16.58 15.56
CA LYS A 142 0.68 16.32 14.61
C LYS A 142 0.38 17.60 13.84
N GLU A 143 0.32 17.49 12.51
CA GLU A 143 0.12 18.60 11.58
C GLU A 143 -1.03 18.32 10.62
N THR A 144 -1.58 19.37 10.03
CA THR A 144 -2.47 19.23 8.88
C THR A 144 -1.61 18.98 7.63
N TYR A 145 -2.02 18.03 6.80
CA TYR A 145 -1.31 17.77 5.54
C TYR A 145 -1.30 19.00 4.64
N ASP A 146 -0.12 19.29 4.11
CA ASP A 146 0.11 20.30 3.08
C ASP A 146 0.89 19.66 1.93
N ALA A 147 0.23 19.50 0.79
CA ALA A 147 0.83 18.90 -0.40
C ALA A 147 2.09 19.64 -0.89
N ALA A 148 2.16 20.97 -0.68
CA ALA A 148 3.34 21.75 -1.06
C ALA A 148 4.56 21.43 -0.18
N GLN A 149 4.35 20.89 1.02
CA GLN A 149 5.42 20.51 1.94
C GLN A 149 5.82 19.03 1.86
N PHE A 150 5.15 18.24 1.03
CA PHE A 150 5.37 16.79 0.99
C PHE A 150 6.84 16.40 0.75
N GLU A 151 7.50 17.04 -0.20
CA GLU A 151 8.93 16.83 -0.43
C GLU A 151 9.80 17.26 0.75
N THR A 152 9.41 18.31 1.45
CA THR A 152 10.11 18.80 2.64
C THR A 152 10.03 17.76 3.75
N TYR A 153 8.86 17.16 3.98
CA TYR A 153 8.72 16.09 4.97
C TYR A 153 9.70 14.94 4.73
N LEU A 154 9.82 14.47 3.48
CA LEU A 154 10.71 13.37 3.14
C LEU A 154 12.19 13.77 3.26
N LYS A 155 12.56 14.99 2.85
CA LYS A 155 13.93 15.50 2.98
C LYS A 155 14.34 15.68 4.44
N ASP A 156 13.42 16.17 5.28
CA ASP A 156 13.67 16.32 6.72
C ASP A 156 13.91 14.96 7.38
N VAL A 157 13.18 13.91 6.96
CA VAL A 157 13.42 12.55 7.45
C VAL A 157 14.75 12.02 6.96
N ALA A 158 15.08 12.19 5.69
CA ALA A 158 16.32 11.69 5.08
C ALA A 158 17.56 12.37 5.68
N GLY A 159 17.49 13.69 5.93
CA GLY A 159 18.56 14.47 6.55
C GLY A 159 18.53 14.49 8.08
N GLY A 160 17.52 13.89 8.70
CA GLY A 160 17.34 13.85 10.15
C GLY A 160 18.18 12.81 10.86
N GLU A 161 18.12 12.82 12.17
CA GLU A 161 18.76 11.80 13.01
C GLU A 161 18.09 10.43 12.85
N SER A 162 18.82 9.35 13.12
CA SER A 162 18.23 8.00 13.20
C SER A 162 17.08 7.99 14.21
N GLY A 163 15.93 7.48 13.80
CA GLY A 163 14.69 7.50 14.56
C GLY A 163 13.73 8.65 14.18
N SER A 164 14.18 9.65 13.40
CA SER A 164 13.29 10.67 12.85
C SER A 164 12.36 10.06 11.79
N GLY A 165 11.13 10.58 11.70
CA GLY A 165 10.19 10.05 10.73
C GLY A 165 8.96 10.93 10.50
N VAL A 166 8.16 10.51 9.54
CA VAL A 166 6.86 11.09 9.21
C VAL A 166 5.85 9.97 8.98
N GLN A 167 4.62 10.18 9.43
CA GLN A 167 3.47 9.28 9.25
C GLN A 167 2.37 10.03 8.51
N PHE A 168 1.82 9.37 7.51
CA PHE A 168 0.67 9.83 6.72
C PHE A 168 -0.49 8.89 6.98
N ARG A 169 -1.63 9.41 7.45
CA ARG A 169 -2.84 8.62 7.66
C ARG A 169 -3.89 8.94 6.62
N PHE A 170 -4.37 7.88 5.98
CA PHE A 170 -5.40 7.92 4.95
C PHE A 170 -6.66 7.22 5.45
N SER A 171 -7.83 7.79 5.14
CA SER A 171 -9.11 7.16 5.44
C SER A 171 -9.44 6.09 4.42
N LEU A 172 -9.90 4.92 4.87
CA LEU A 172 -10.45 3.87 4.01
C LEU A 172 -11.92 4.08 3.70
N VAL A 173 -12.61 4.91 4.46
CA VAL A 173 -14.03 5.20 4.30
C VAL A 173 -14.19 6.49 3.51
N GLY A 174 -14.58 6.38 2.25
CA GLY A 174 -15.02 7.42 1.30
C GLY A 174 -14.48 8.84 1.41
N LYS A 175 -14.49 9.52 0.29
CA LYS A 175 -13.79 10.79 0.00
C LYS A 175 -14.17 12.01 0.87
N ASN A 176 -15.18 11.98 1.72
CA ASN A 176 -15.73 13.16 2.40
C ASN A 176 -15.94 13.01 3.91
N ASP A 177 -15.79 11.82 4.46
CA ASP A 177 -15.89 11.67 5.90
C ASP A 177 -14.53 11.98 6.53
N ARG A 178 -14.45 13.16 7.15
CA ARG A 178 -13.39 13.45 8.12
C ARG A 178 -13.54 12.42 9.22
N MET A 179 -12.71 11.39 9.16
CA MET A 179 -12.72 10.36 10.17
C MET A 179 -12.42 10.96 11.52
N SER A 180 -13.28 10.68 12.47
CA SER A 180 -12.86 10.53 13.86
C SER A 180 -11.73 9.47 13.89
N ASP A 181 -10.88 9.52 14.90
CA ASP A 181 -9.79 8.54 15.13
C ASP A 181 -10.32 7.07 15.25
N ASP A 182 -11.60 6.82 15.01
CA ASP A 182 -12.38 5.61 15.25
C ASP A 182 -12.76 4.83 13.98
N GLY A 183 -12.18 5.11 12.84
CA GLY A 183 -12.50 4.41 11.59
C GLY A 183 -11.33 3.65 10.99
N ASP A 184 -11.63 2.83 9.98
CA ASP A 184 -10.62 2.12 9.23
C ASP A 184 -9.64 3.08 8.56
N TYR A 185 -8.36 2.86 8.72
CA TYR A 185 -7.32 3.71 8.16
C TYR A 185 -6.14 2.91 7.60
N ILE A 186 -5.39 3.59 6.73
CA ILE A 186 -4.05 3.19 6.34
C ILE A 186 -3.08 4.23 6.88
N GLU A 187 -2.02 3.75 7.50
CA GLU A 187 -0.88 4.56 7.88
C GLU A 187 0.34 4.16 7.05
N VAL A 188 0.95 5.14 6.40
CA VAL A 188 2.25 4.99 5.75
C VAL A 188 3.25 5.81 6.54
N SER A 189 4.23 5.17 7.15
CA SER A 189 5.30 5.83 7.88
C SER A 189 6.63 5.68 7.15
N VAL A 190 7.43 6.74 7.18
CA VAL A 190 8.79 6.78 6.67
C VAL A 190 9.70 7.15 7.83
N GLN A 191 10.70 6.32 8.12
CA GLN A 191 11.62 6.51 9.23
C GLN A 191 13.07 6.39 8.77
N ASN A 192 13.91 7.31 9.19
CA ASN A 192 15.35 7.18 9.09
C ASN A 192 15.85 6.17 10.14
N THR A 193 16.48 5.09 9.69
CA THR A 193 17.03 4.04 10.58
C THR A 193 18.54 4.18 10.78
N GLY A 194 19.16 5.18 10.17
CA GLY A 194 20.61 5.32 10.11
C GLY A 194 21.22 4.59 8.91
N ASP A 195 20.76 3.38 8.64
CA ASP A 195 21.23 2.54 7.50
C ASP A 195 20.39 2.74 6.24
N GLY A 196 19.24 3.43 6.34
CA GLY A 196 18.31 3.65 5.23
C GLY A 196 17.02 4.32 5.69
N LEU A 197 16.10 4.42 4.75
CA LEU A 197 14.74 4.92 4.97
C LEU A 197 13.78 3.74 5.02
N ARG A 198 13.28 3.40 6.21
CA ARG A 198 12.27 2.35 6.36
C ARG A 198 10.88 2.91 6.09
N VAL A 199 10.21 2.35 5.11
CA VAL A 199 8.78 2.54 4.91
C VAL A 199 8.04 1.40 5.60
N LYS A 200 7.13 1.73 6.48
CA LYS A 200 6.19 0.81 7.12
C LYS A 200 4.78 1.24 6.76
N LEU A 201 3.98 0.27 6.39
CA LEU A 201 2.57 0.44 6.08
C LEU A 201 1.77 -0.39 7.07
N SER A 202 0.71 0.17 7.63
CA SER A 202 -0.27 -0.58 8.41
C SER A 202 -1.68 -0.23 7.96
N MET A 203 -2.51 -1.25 7.81
CA MET A 203 -3.97 -1.13 7.64
C MET A 203 -4.63 -1.71 8.87
N GLU A 204 -5.60 -1.01 9.39
CA GLU A 204 -6.31 -1.41 10.60
C GLU A 204 -7.81 -1.23 10.43
N HIS A 205 -8.56 -2.29 10.77
CA HIS A 205 -10.01 -2.27 10.91
C HIS A 205 -10.36 -2.00 12.37
N VAL A 206 -11.03 -0.89 12.62
CA VAL A 206 -11.47 -0.54 13.96
C VAL A 206 -12.86 -1.13 14.18
N ASN A 207 -12.92 -2.22 14.96
CA ASN A 207 -14.19 -2.80 15.40
C ASN A 207 -14.94 -1.81 16.29
N ARG A 208 -16.14 -1.43 15.86
CA ARG A 208 -17.09 -0.65 16.66
C ARG A 208 -18.05 -1.55 17.42
#